data_031c721f9e72d92c78140f9eeb1a8775
#
_entry.id   031c721f9e72d92c78140f9eeb1a8775
#
_cell.length_a   1.000
_cell.length_b   1.000
_cell.length_c   1.000
_cell.angle_alpha   90.00
_cell.angle_beta   90.00
_cell.angle_gamma   90.00
#
_symmetry.space_group_name_H-M   'P 1'
#
loop_
_entity.id
_entity.type
_entity.pdbx_description
1 polymer ?
#
loop_
_entity_poly.entity_id
_entity_poly.type
_entity_poly.pdbx_seq_one_letter_code
_entity_poly.pdbx_strand_id
1 'polypeptide(L)'
;MTTRRPGRRDPLEAAIEVALQPGRFIAYRAGWDFVSSLEEVAGQLDTLVRTDARRAVGLYETFLAGCYEKAEELDDSGGNFSTFVVSLYCGWIRARQAASADADETARLLLGRMETDPYGFTYTLERDAVKVMSKDGLAAFERQVKARFESTDAVEEASDGAPRRDPEYQRRRRGDILRAIYSRQRDVRAYVALCEQTQLSAQDCLAVAAMLKTRCRRDEALAWVDRGLALEKTHPHGSMAGHDLVTLKRELLTKLGRHRDALEDAWAAFREGPSTFSYGDLMRFVPKAERAAWHAKALDAAERADLGALIELWLETREVERLVRRLRTATDPEIEELSHYRTEPAARRLAKSHPDVAAKVYRALGVRILKAKKSKYYEAALSHFENAKRCYERSDLHREWAALVAEVRRAHHRKVGFMANFERLAAGHGPSDAPSFLDRARNRWAARAEPTGSGYAGREKRAPR
;
A
#
# COMPACT_ATOMS: atom_id res chain seq x y z
N MET A 1 6.76 -17.90 -61.51
CA MET A 1 6.81 -18.41 -60.12
C MET A 1 7.80 -17.52 -59.36
N THR A 2 7.32 -16.49 -58.68
CA THR A 2 8.14 -15.58 -57.90
C THR A 2 8.11 -16.07 -56.44
N THR A 3 9.19 -16.68 -56.02
CA THR A 3 9.40 -17.14 -54.64
C THR A 3 9.42 -15.93 -53.71
N ARG A 4 8.34 -15.69 -52.92
CA ARG A 4 8.34 -14.77 -51.80
C ARG A 4 9.44 -15.24 -50.83
N ARG A 5 10.49 -14.41 -50.65
CA ARG A 5 11.45 -14.57 -49.54
C ARG A 5 10.65 -14.55 -48.23
N PRO A 6 10.94 -15.46 -47.28
CA PRO A 6 10.33 -15.38 -45.95
C PRO A 6 10.65 -14.02 -45.35
N GLY A 7 9.62 -13.25 -45.00
CA GLY A 7 9.74 -11.91 -44.41
C GLY A 7 10.61 -12.00 -43.15
N ARG A 8 11.61 -11.14 -43.08
CA ARG A 8 12.43 -10.97 -41.87
C ARG A 8 11.50 -10.58 -40.74
N ARG A 9 11.39 -11.41 -39.68
CA ARG A 9 10.57 -11.19 -38.52
C ARG A 9 10.91 -9.78 -37.93
N ASP A 10 9.90 -9.04 -37.48
CA ASP A 10 10.12 -7.72 -36.89
C ASP A 10 11.02 -7.85 -35.64
N PRO A 11 12.13 -7.11 -35.53
CA PRO A 11 13.01 -7.19 -34.37
C PRO A 11 12.32 -6.86 -33.04
N LEU A 12 11.34 -5.95 -33.03
CA LEU A 12 10.59 -5.59 -31.84
C LEU A 12 9.56 -6.66 -31.48
N GLU A 13 8.95 -7.32 -32.46
CA GLU A 13 8.08 -8.48 -32.21
C GLU A 13 8.87 -9.62 -31.56
N ALA A 14 10.07 -9.91 -32.07
CA ALA A 14 10.95 -10.89 -31.44
C ALA A 14 11.38 -10.48 -30.02
N ALA A 15 11.63 -9.18 -29.77
CA ALA A 15 11.95 -8.67 -28.45
C ALA A 15 10.77 -8.83 -27.46
N ILE A 16 9.54 -8.59 -27.90
CA ILE A 16 8.32 -8.81 -27.09
C ILE A 16 8.22 -10.28 -26.69
N GLU A 17 8.38 -11.20 -27.65
CA GLU A 17 8.30 -12.64 -27.38
C GLU A 17 9.38 -13.09 -26.38
N VAL A 18 10.62 -12.66 -26.57
CA VAL A 18 11.73 -12.96 -25.65
C VAL A 18 11.48 -12.40 -24.27
N ALA A 19 10.99 -11.17 -24.16
CA ALA A 19 10.72 -10.52 -22.88
C ALA A 19 9.60 -11.22 -22.11
N LEU A 20 8.54 -11.65 -22.77
CA LEU A 20 7.43 -12.39 -22.15
C LEU A 20 7.83 -13.81 -21.70
N GLN A 21 8.86 -14.39 -22.29
CA GLN A 21 9.35 -15.74 -21.96
C GLN A 21 8.21 -16.77 -21.82
N PRO A 22 7.48 -17.11 -22.90
CA PRO A 22 6.36 -18.06 -22.85
C PRO A 22 6.78 -19.39 -22.23
N GLY A 23 5.88 -20.02 -21.43
CA GLY A 23 6.12 -21.30 -20.77
C GLY A 23 7.01 -21.23 -19.51
N ARG A 24 7.47 -20.05 -19.09
CA ARG A 24 8.24 -19.87 -17.86
C ARG A 24 7.41 -19.20 -16.78
N PHE A 25 7.22 -19.88 -15.65
CA PHE A 25 6.54 -19.32 -14.50
C PHE A 25 7.38 -18.25 -13.79
N ILE A 26 6.78 -17.10 -13.49
CA ILE A 26 7.39 -15.97 -12.79
C ILE A 26 6.81 -15.90 -11.37
N ALA A 27 7.63 -16.26 -10.38
CA ALA A 27 7.23 -16.19 -8.98
C ALA A 27 7.23 -14.73 -8.47
N TYR A 28 6.44 -14.43 -7.43
CA TYR A 28 6.27 -13.10 -6.83
C TYR A 28 7.57 -12.30 -6.67
N ARG A 29 8.63 -12.95 -6.14
CA ARG A 29 9.92 -12.27 -5.89
C ARG A 29 10.65 -11.83 -7.17
N ALA A 30 10.39 -12.49 -8.29
CA ALA A 30 10.97 -12.16 -9.58
C ALA A 30 10.08 -11.20 -10.41
N GLY A 31 8.87 -10.90 -9.93
CA GLY A 31 7.88 -10.09 -10.64
C GLY A 31 8.37 -8.69 -10.98
N TRP A 32 9.11 -8.03 -10.07
CA TRP A 32 9.65 -6.71 -10.32
C TRP A 32 10.68 -6.68 -11.46
N ASP A 33 11.66 -7.58 -11.41
CA ASP A 33 12.71 -7.65 -12.43
C ASP A 33 12.11 -8.03 -13.79
N PHE A 34 11.11 -8.92 -13.77
CA PHE A 34 10.38 -9.31 -14.97
C PHE A 34 9.64 -8.12 -15.59
N VAL A 35 8.83 -7.39 -14.81
CA VAL A 35 8.09 -6.21 -15.29
C VAL A 35 9.06 -5.15 -15.81
N SER A 36 10.17 -4.90 -15.12
CA SER A 36 11.19 -3.95 -15.59
C SER A 36 11.74 -4.31 -16.97
N SER A 37 11.95 -5.62 -17.25
CA SER A 37 12.38 -6.07 -18.59
C SER A 37 11.32 -5.82 -19.67
N LEU A 38 10.03 -5.93 -19.32
CA LEU A 38 8.92 -5.62 -20.22
C LEU A 38 8.82 -4.11 -20.49
N GLU A 39 9.04 -3.29 -19.46
CA GLU A 39 9.04 -1.81 -19.57
C GLU A 39 10.14 -1.30 -20.52
N GLU A 40 11.31 -1.94 -20.55
CA GLU A 40 12.37 -1.61 -21.52
C GLU A 40 11.89 -1.79 -22.97
N VAL A 41 11.19 -2.88 -23.25
CA VAL A 41 10.62 -3.12 -24.59
C VAL A 41 9.50 -2.15 -24.90
N ALA A 42 8.60 -1.88 -23.93
CA ALA A 42 7.54 -0.89 -24.09
C ALA A 42 8.08 0.52 -24.38
N GLY A 43 9.20 0.92 -23.77
CA GLY A 43 9.88 2.18 -24.05
C GLY A 43 10.37 2.31 -25.51
N GLN A 44 10.75 1.19 -26.14
CA GLN A 44 11.10 1.18 -27.56
C GLN A 44 9.84 1.39 -28.44
N LEU A 45 8.70 0.81 -28.05
CA LEU A 45 7.42 1.04 -28.72
C LEU A 45 6.95 2.48 -28.59
N ASP A 46 7.09 3.10 -27.43
CA ASP A 46 6.75 4.51 -27.22
C ASP A 46 7.60 5.44 -28.13
N THR A 47 8.85 5.08 -28.37
CA THR A 47 9.70 5.80 -29.31
C THR A 47 9.22 5.61 -30.75
N LEU A 48 8.80 4.38 -31.11
CA LEU A 48 8.30 4.05 -32.43
C LEU A 48 6.99 4.79 -32.77
N VAL A 49 6.13 5.06 -31.79
CA VAL A 49 4.91 5.85 -32.00
C VAL A 49 5.15 7.18 -32.73
N ARG A 50 6.33 7.79 -32.53
CA ARG A 50 6.68 9.08 -33.17
C ARG A 50 7.16 8.94 -34.63
N THR A 51 7.66 7.76 -35.01
CA THR A 51 8.29 7.52 -36.32
C THR A 51 7.46 6.64 -37.23
N ASP A 52 6.77 5.63 -36.67
CA ASP A 52 5.91 4.70 -37.37
C ASP A 52 4.74 4.24 -36.48
N ALA A 53 3.77 5.14 -36.31
CA ALA A 53 2.64 4.92 -35.44
C ALA A 53 1.79 3.70 -35.83
N ARG A 54 1.63 3.41 -37.15
CA ARG A 54 0.84 2.24 -37.62
C ARG A 54 1.49 0.94 -37.21
N ARG A 55 2.80 0.84 -37.36
CA ARG A 55 3.56 -0.34 -36.89
C ARG A 55 3.50 -0.46 -35.38
N ALA A 56 3.60 0.65 -34.65
CA ALA A 56 3.49 0.66 -33.20
C ALA A 56 2.13 0.11 -32.71
N VAL A 57 1.01 0.44 -33.38
CA VAL A 57 -0.31 -0.11 -33.05
C VAL A 57 -0.28 -1.64 -33.08
N GLY A 58 0.19 -2.25 -34.16
CA GLY A 58 0.26 -3.73 -34.28
C GLY A 58 1.15 -4.37 -33.20
N LEU A 59 2.29 -3.74 -32.90
CA LEU A 59 3.20 -4.25 -31.84
C LEU A 59 2.61 -4.14 -30.44
N TYR A 60 1.88 -3.05 -30.14
CA TYR A 60 1.13 -2.97 -28.88
C TYR A 60 0.04 -4.05 -28.79
N GLU A 61 -0.65 -4.35 -29.89
CA GLU A 61 -1.66 -5.41 -29.92
C GLU A 61 -1.04 -6.79 -29.69
N THR A 62 0.10 -7.09 -30.32
CA THR A 62 0.88 -8.30 -30.08
C THR A 62 1.33 -8.38 -28.62
N PHE A 63 1.84 -7.29 -28.06
CA PHE A 63 2.31 -7.25 -26.68
C PHE A 63 1.17 -7.49 -25.69
N LEU A 64 0.04 -6.81 -25.88
CA LEU A 64 -1.15 -7.02 -25.06
C LEU A 64 -1.62 -8.48 -25.13
N ALA A 65 -1.71 -9.07 -26.32
CA ALA A 65 -2.11 -10.47 -26.48
C ALA A 65 -1.17 -11.41 -25.70
N GLY A 66 0.15 -11.23 -25.84
CA GLY A 66 1.12 -12.02 -25.11
C GLY A 66 1.08 -11.81 -23.57
N CYS A 67 0.70 -10.61 -23.09
CA CYS A 67 0.47 -10.39 -21.66
C CYS A 67 -0.73 -11.19 -21.14
N TYR A 68 -1.81 -11.33 -21.93
CA TYR A 68 -2.95 -12.17 -21.55
C TYR A 68 -2.59 -13.64 -21.51
N GLU A 69 -1.78 -14.13 -22.45
CA GLU A 69 -1.25 -15.50 -22.44
C GLU A 69 -0.33 -15.73 -21.23
N LYS A 70 0.47 -14.74 -20.85
CA LYS A 70 1.39 -14.80 -19.70
C LYS A 70 0.70 -14.75 -18.34
N ALA A 71 -0.53 -14.29 -18.26
CA ALA A 71 -1.26 -14.08 -17.01
C ALA A 71 -1.32 -15.32 -16.11
N GLU A 72 -1.46 -16.51 -16.68
CA GLU A 72 -1.51 -17.78 -15.94
C GLU A 72 -0.13 -18.30 -15.49
N GLU A 73 0.94 -17.73 -16.05
CA GLU A 73 2.31 -18.09 -15.74
C GLU A 73 3.00 -17.12 -14.79
N LEU A 74 2.23 -16.28 -14.07
CA LEU A 74 2.77 -15.21 -13.23
C LEU A 74 2.03 -15.09 -11.90
N ASP A 75 2.77 -14.92 -10.80
CA ASP A 75 2.22 -14.47 -9.51
C ASP A 75 2.20 -12.95 -9.44
N ASP A 76 1.07 -12.33 -9.81
CA ASP A 76 0.85 -10.86 -9.76
C ASP A 76 0.16 -10.40 -8.47
N SER A 77 0.36 -11.09 -7.35
CA SER A 77 -0.20 -10.67 -6.04
C SER A 77 0.19 -9.24 -5.64
N GLY A 78 1.23 -8.68 -6.25
CA GLY A 78 1.68 -7.30 -6.07
C GLY A 78 1.04 -6.27 -7.01
N GLY A 79 0.31 -6.68 -8.04
CA GLY A 79 -0.35 -5.81 -9.03
C GLY A 79 0.57 -5.08 -10.00
N ASN A 80 1.88 -5.43 -10.03
CA ASN A 80 2.86 -4.74 -10.87
C ASN A 80 2.63 -5.05 -12.35
N PHE A 81 2.36 -6.30 -12.67
CA PHE A 81 2.10 -6.72 -14.04
C PHE A 81 0.78 -6.14 -14.56
N SER A 82 -0.27 -6.16 -13.76
CA SER A 82 -1.54 -5.50 -14.09
C SER A 82 -1.35 -4.00 -14.36
N THR A 83 -0.54 -3.30 -13.56
CA THR A 83 -0.20 -1.89 -13.78
C THR A 83 0.55 -1.69 -15.10
N PHE A 84 1.48 -2.58 -15.42
CA PHE A 84 2.19 -2.57 -16.70
C PHE A 84 1.23 -2.76 -17.87
N VAL A 85 0.28 -3.69 -17.80
CA VAL A 85 -0.73 -3.92 -18.87
C VAL A 85 -1.58 -2.65 -19.08
N VAL A 86 -1.97 -1.95 -18.01
CA VAL A 86 -2.64 -0.64 -18.12
C VAL A 86 -1.78 0.35 -18.89
N SER A 87 -0.47 0.39 -18.65
CA SER A 87 0.45 1.28 -19.37
C SER A 87 0.52 0.95 -20.87
N LEU A 88 0.49 -0.34 -21.24
CA LEU A 88 0.44 -0.79 -22.63
C LEU A 88 -0.86 -0.34 -23.32
N TYR A 89 -2.01 -0.43 -22.66
CA TYR A 89 -3.27 0.11 -23.19
C TYR A 89 -3.17 1.61 -23.44
N CYS A 90 -2.58 2.37 -22.52
CA CYS A 90 -2.34 3.79 -22.73
C CYS A 90 -1.39 4.06 -23.91
N GLY A 91 -0.36 3.24 -24.10
CA GLY A 91 0.54 3.28 -25.25
C GLY A 91 -0.20 2.99 -26.56
N TRP A 92 -1.04 1.95 -26.57
CA TRP A 92 -1.87 1.59 -27.72
C TRP A 92 -2.83 2.72 -28.10
N ILE A 93 -3.49 3.39 -27.14
CA ILE A 93 -4.35 4.54 -27.41
C ILE A 93 -3.55 5.67 -28.07
N ARG A 94 -2.36 6.00 -27.53
CA ARG A 94 -1.48 7.03 -28.12
C ARG A 94 -1.05 6.65 -29.54
N ALA A 95 -0.69 5.40 -29.78
CA ALA A 95 -0.29 4.92 -31.10
C ALA A 95 -1.43 5.01 -32.11
N ARG A 96 -2.65 4.61 -31.75
CA ARG A 96 -3.83 4.74 -32.63
C ARG A 96 -4.14 6.20 -32.98
N GLN A 97 -4.03 7.10 -32.01
CA GLN A 97 -4.21 8.54 -32.25
C GLN A 97 -3.12 9.09 -33.18
N ALA A 98 -1.86 8.74 -32.96
CA ALA A 98 -0.75 9.16 -33.81
C ALA A 98 -0.84 8.59 -35.25
N ALA A 99 -1.40 7.38 -35.38
CA ALA A 99 -1.68 6.75 -36.69
C ALA A 99 -2.94 7.33 -37.39
N SER A 100 -3.60 8.31 -36.78
CA SER A 100 -4.89 8.87 -37.27
C SER A 100 -5.96 7.79 -37.48
N ALA A 101 -5.98 6.78 -36.61
CA ALA A 101 -7.00 5.75 -36.60
C ALA A 101 -8.36 6.35 -36.20
N ASP A 102 -9.43 5.74 -36.71
CA ASP A 102 -10.79 6.18 -36.39
C ASP A 102 -11.06 6.15 -34.89
N ALA A 103 -11.60 7.25 -34.37
CA ALA A 103 -11.81 7.45 -32.95
C ALA A 103 -12.93 6.57 -32.39
N ASP A 104 -14.04 6.40 -33.14
CA ASP A 104 -15.17 5.57 -32.74
C ASP A 104 -14.80 4.08 -32.78
N GLU A 105 -14.03 3.66 -33.78
CA GLU A 105 -13.48 2.30 -33.81
C GLU A 105 -12.53 2.04 -32.63
N THR A 106 -11.63 2.98 -32.32
CA THR A 106 -10.71 2.87 -31.18
C THR A 106 -11.48 2.75 -29.87
N ALA A 107 -12.51 3.58 -29.68
CA ALA A 107 -13.38 3.56 -28.51
C ALA A 107 -14.14 2.22 -28.38
N ARG A 108 -14.69 1.71 -29.51
CA ARG A 108 -15.41 0.44 -29.55
C ARG A 108 -14.49 -0.74 -29.18
N LEU A 109 -13.28 -0.78 -29.74
CA LEU A 109 -12.30 -1.83 -29.46
C LEU A 109 -11.86 -1.79 -27.99
N LEU A 110 -11.58 -0.60 -27.45
CA LEU A 110 -11.19 -0.42 -26.05
C LEU A 110 -12.29 -0.91 -25.11
N LEU A 111 -13.53 -0.45 -25.33
CA LEU A 111 -14.67 -0.84 -24.50
C LEU A 111 -14.92 -2.34 -24.56
N GLY A 112 -14.83 -2.95 -25.73
CA GLY A 112 -14.94 -4.40 -25.90
C GLY A 112 -13.89 -5.15 -25.09
N ARG A 113 -12.62 -4.72 -25.12
CA ARG A 113 -11.55 -5.31 -24.30
C ARG A 113 -11.79 -5.14 -22.81
N MET A 114 -12.31 -3.99 -22.38
CA MET A 114 -12.64 -3.78 -20.95
C MET A 114 -13.82 -4.64 -20.49
N GLU A 115 -14.76 -4.95 -21.35
CA GLU A 115 -15.92 -5.79 -21.03
C GLU A 115 -15.60 -7.29 -21.06
N THR A 116 -14.62 -7.73 -21.83
CA THR A 116 -14.26 -9.16 -22.00
C THR A 116 -13.01 -9.59 -21.22
N ASP A 117 -12.38 -8.69 -20.45
CA ASP A 117 -11.14 -8.95 -19.73
C ASP A 117 -11.29 -10.07 -18.67
N PRO A 118 -10.66 -11.24 -18.87
CA PRO A 118 -10.82 -12.38 -17.97
C PRO A 118 -9.99 -12.25 -16.68
N TYR A 119 -8.90 -11.47 -16.70
CA TYR A 119 -7.95 -11.35 -15.59
C TYR A 119 -8.13 -10.06 -14.77
N GLY A 120 -8.98 -9.13 -15.22
CA GLY A 120 -9.23 -7.88 -14.52
C GLY A 120 -8.14 -6.81 -14.71
N PHE A 121 -7.24 -6.95 -15.68
CA PHE A 121 -6.19 -5.97 -15.98
C PHE A 121 -6.74 -4.58 -16.27
N THR A 122 -7.92 -4.51 -16.84
CA THR A 122 -8.57 -3.25 -17.21
C THR A 122 -9.43 -2.64 -16.12
N TYR A 123 -9.42 -3.22 -14.90
CA TYR A 123 -10.35 -2.81 -13.81
C TYR A 123 -10.26 -1.31 -13.43
N THR A 124 -9.08 -0.71 -13.56
CA THR A 124 -8.86 0.73 -13.29
C THR A 124 -8.43 1.51 -14.53
N LEU A 125 -8.41 0.88 -15.70
CA LEU A 125 -7.88 1.44 -16.94
C LEU A 125 -8.52 2.78 -17.32
N GLU A 126 -9.81 2.97 -17.07
CA GLU A 126 -10.52 4.22 -17.40
C GLU A 126 -9.83 5.45 -16.81
N ARG A 127 -9.24 5.34 -15.60
CA ARG A 127 -8.59 6.47 -14.92
C ARG A 127 -7.37 6.99 -15.68
N ASP A 128 -6.66 6.10 -16.37
CA ASP A 128 -5.45 6.43 -17.12
C ASP A 128 -5.74 6.62 -18.61
N ALA A 129 -6.64 5.84 -19.19
CA ALA A 129 -7.07 5.98 -20.57
C ALA A 129 -7.60 7.37 -20.89
N VAL A 130 -8.48 7.93 -20.04
CA VAL A 130 -9.03 9.29 -20.25
C VAL A 130 -7.97 10.40 -20.18
N LYS A 131 -6.82 10.16 -19.56
CA LYS A 131 -5.72 11.14 -19.49
C LYS A 131 -4.94 11.22 -20.80
N VAL A 132 -4.86 10.12 -21.53
CA VAL A 132 -4.07 10.00 -22.77
C VAL A 132 -4.92 10.18 -24.03
N MET A 133 -6.25 10.11 -23.91
CA MET A 133 -7.15 10.34 -25.03
C MET A 133 -7.14 11.79 -25.51
N SER A 134 -7.18 11.98 -26.82
CA SER A 134 -7.47 13.27 -27.45
C SER A 134 -8.92 13.69 -27.16
N LYS A 135 -9.26 14.97 -27.49
CA LYS A 135 -10.64 15.45 -27.32
C LYS A 135 -11.65 14.61 -28.12
N ASP A 136 -11.31 14.29 -29.36
CA ASP A 136 -12.19 13.49 -30.23
C ASP A 136 -12.28 12.04 -29.79
N GLY A 137 -11.14 11.45 -29.36
CA GLY A 137 -11.10 10.11 -28.78
C GLY A 137 -11.95 9.99 -27.50
N LEU A 138 -11.88 11.00 -26.63
CA LEU A 138 -12.68 11.05 -25.40
C LEU A 138 -14.17 11.19 -25.70
N ALA A 139 -14.54 12.03 -26.68
CA ALA A 139 -15.94 12.20 -27.10
C ALA A 139 -16.51 10.92 -27.76
N ALA A 140 -15.69 10.23 -28.58
CA ALA A 140 -16.05 8.92 -29.12
C ALA A 140 -16.25 7.88 -28.04
N PHE A 141 -15.34 7.83 -27.07
CA PHE A 141 -15.43 6.86 -25.96
C PHE A 141 -16.67 7.13 -25.10
N GLU A 142 -16.98 8.40 -24.80
CA GLU A 142 -18.21 8.78 -24.11
C GLU A 142 -19.46 8.27 -24.84
N ARG A 143 -19.57 8.52 -26.15
CA ARG A 143 -20.71 8.05 -26.96
C ARG A 143 -20.92 6.55 -26.88
N GLN A 144 -19.82 5.77 -27.02
CA GLN A 144 -19.87 4.30 -26.99
C GLN A 144 -20.29 3.78 -25.61
N VAL A 145 -19.70 4.33 -24.54
CA VAL A 145 -20.01 3.90 -23.16
C VAL A 145 -21.44 4.28 -22.79
N LYS A 146 -21.86 5.52 -23.13
CA LYS A 146 -23.20 6.04 -22.83
C LYS A 146 -24.28 5.23 -23.53
N ALA A 147 -24.11 4.92 -24.81
CA ALA A 147 -25.03 4.07 -25.55
C ALA A 147 -25.24 2.70 -24.88
N ARG A 148 -24.18 2.07 -24.41
CA ARG A 148 -24.27 0.77 -23.69
C ARG A 148 -24.76 0.91 -22.26
N PHE A 149 -24.56 2.04 -21.59
CA PHE A 149 -25.08 2.30 -20.26
C PHE A 149 -26.60 2.52 -20.28
N GLU A 150 -27.11 3.18 -21.33
CA GLU A 150 -28.55 3.48 -21.51
C GLU A 150 -29.33 2.30 -22.11
N SER A 151 -28.68 1.39 -22.86
CA SER A 151 -29.34 0.21 -23.39
C SER A 151 -29.61 -0.80 -22.26
N THR A 152 -30.90 -0.93 -21.94
CA THR A 152 -31.37 -1.88 -20.92
C THR A 152 -31.37 -3.33 -21.44
N ASP A 153 -31.30 -3.55 -22.75
CA ASP A 153 -31.63 -4.80 -23.43
C ASP A 153 -30.44 -5.51 -24.12
N ALA A 154 -29.22 -5.02 -23.98
CA ALA A 154 -28.11 -5.72 -24.60
C ALA A 154 -27.60 -6.89 -23.74
N VAL A 155 -28.44 -7.92 -23.61
CA VAL A 155 -27.96 -9.30 -23.56
C VAL A 155 -27.54 -9.64 -25.01
N GLU A 156 -26.48 -8.99 -25.51
CA GLU A 156 -25.78 -9.52 -26.68
C GLU A 156 -25.32 -10.92 -26.33
N GLU A 157 -25.74 -11.87 -27.16
CA GLU A 157 -25.34 -13.26 -27.11
C GLU A 157 -23.82 -13.32 -26.94
N ALA A 158 -23.40 -13.66 -25.71
CA ALA A 158 -22.01 -13.96 -25.47
C ALA A 158 -21.62 -15.10 -26.41
N SER A 159 -20.62 -14.89 -27.25
CA SER A 159 -20.01 -15.97 -28.00
C SER A 159 -19.72 -17.14 -27.07
N ASP A 160 -20.08 -18.34 -27.53
CA ASP A 160 -20.00 -19.61 -26.81
C ASP A 160 -18.71 -19.69 -25.97
N GLY A 161 -18.85 -19.76 -24.62
CA GLY A 161 -17.76 -20.05 -23.70
C GLY A 161 -17.31 -18.94 -22.73
N ALA A 162 -17.74 -17.69 -22.87
CA ALA A 162 -17.38 -16.66 -21.89
C ALA A 162 -18.33 -16.65 -20.67
N PRO A 163 -17.82 -16.52 -19.42
CA PRO A 163 -18.69 -16.44 -18.25
C PRO A 163 -19.60 -15.19 -18.35
N ARG A 164 -20.92 -15.40 -18.27
CA ARG A 164 -21.89 -14.30 -18.25
C ARG A 164 -21.64 -13.42 -17.03
N ARG A 165 -21.16 -12.22 -17.24
CA ARG A 165 -21.06 -11.23 -16.16
C ARG A 165 -22.44 -10.68 -15.87
N ASP A 166 -22.71 -10.50 -14.56
CA ASP A 166 -23.93 -9.92 -14.05
C ASP A 166 -24.24 -8.58 -14.75
N PRO A 167 -25.44 -8.37 -15.34
CA PRO A 167 -25.83 -7.13 -16.00
C PRO A 167 -25.69 -5.90 -15.08
N GLU A 168 -25.97 -6.05 -13.79
CA GLU A 168 -25.79 -4.98 -12.82
C GLU A 168 -24.32 -4.60 -12.63
N TYR A 169 -23.42 -5.59 -12.61
CA TYR A 169 -21.97 -5.36 -12.60
C TYR A 169 -21.52 -4.60 -13.84
N GLN A 170 -21.99 -4.98 -15.02
CA GLN A 170 -21.66 -4.30 -16.29
C GLN A 170 -22.15 -2.86 -16.28
N ARG A 171 -23.39 -2.64 -15.84
CA ARG A 171 -23.95 -1.28 -15.75
C ARG A 171 -23.14 -0.41 -14.77
N ARG A 172 -22.78 -0.95 -13.61
CA ARG A 172 -21.94 -0.26 -12.63
C ARG A 172 -20.58 0.09 -13.24
N ARG A 173 -19.94 -0.87 -13.89
CA ARG A 173 -18.65 -0.69 -14.55
C ARG A 173 -18.67 0.42 -15.62
N ARG A 174 -19.71 0.45 -16.45
CA ARG A 174 -19.95 1.54 -17.43
C ARG A 174 -20.15 2.88 -16.73
N GLY A 175 -20.87 2.90 -15.62
CA GLY A 175 -21.02 4.08 -14.77
C GLY A 175 -19.67 4.61 -14.27
N ASP A 176 -18.75 3.74 -13.85
CA ASP A 176 -17.42 4.14 -13.39
C ASP A 176 -16.57 4.73 -14.53
N ILE A 177 -16.69 4.17 -15.73
CA ILE A 177 -16.04 4.72 -16.93
C ILE A 177 -16.58 6.13 -17.24
N LEU A 178 -17.91 6.33 -17.22
CA LEU A 178 -18.51 7.65 -17.43
C LEU A 178 -18.08 8.66 -16.36
N ARG A 179 -17.97 8.25 -15.09
CA ARG A 179 -17.42 9.09 -14.02
C ARG A 179 -16.00 9.56 -14.33
N ALA A 180 -15.13 8.67 -14.83
CA ALA A 180 -13.78 9.03 -15.22
C ALA A 180 -13.77 10.03 -16.39
N ILE A 181 -14.62 9.83 -17.40
CA ILE A 181 -14.78 10.71 -18.56
C ILE A 181 -15.24 12.10 -18.12
N TYR A 182 -16.32 12.20 -17.37
CA TYR A 182 -16.86 13.49 -16.91
C TYR A 182 -15.92 14.22 -15.96
N SER A 183 -15.19 13.49 -15.11
CA SER A 183 -14.12 14.06 -14.28
C SER A 183 -13.02 14.68 -15.15
N ARG A 184 -12.60 13.99 -16.21
CA ARG A 184 -11.56 14.48 -17.13
C ARG A 184 -12.01 15.70 -17.93
N GLN A 185 -13.27 15.71 -18.39
CA GLN A 185 -13.90 16.84 -19.07
C GLN A 185 -14.24 17.98 -18.08
N ARG A 186 -14.22 17.69 -16.79
CA ARG A 186 -14.71 18.55 -15.69
C ARG A 186 -16.21 18.88 -15.86
N ASP A 187 -16.97 18.01 -16.47
CA ASP A 187 -18.42 18.22 -16.65
C ASP A 187 -19.18 17.84 -15.38
N VAL A 188 -19.29 18.83 -14.47
CA VAL A 188 -20.01 18.67 -13.19
C VAL A 188 -21.48 18.31 -13.42
N ARG A 189 -22.12 18.87 -14.47
CA ARG A 189 -23.54 18.65 -14.72
C ARG A 189 -23.82 17.20 -15.15
N ALA A 190 -23.03 16.70 -16.11
CA ALA A 190 -23.16 15.32 -16.58
C ALA A 190 -22.79 14.32 -15.45
N TYR A 191 -21.75 14.64 -14.65
CA TYR A 191 -21.36 13.82 -13.52
C TYR A 191 -22.47 13.68 -12.48
N VAL A 192 -23.09 14.80 -12.08
CA VAL A 192 -24.19 14.81 -11.10
C VAL A 192 -25.41 14.08 -11.65
N ALA A 193 -25.79 14.30 -12.92
CA ALA A 193 -26.89 13.59 -13.56
C ALA A 193 -26.67 12.07 -13.60
N LEU A 194 -25.43 11.62 -13.79
CA LEU A 194 -25.08 10.19 -13.68
C LEU A 194 -25.25 9.66 -12.24
N CYS A 195 -24.84 10.44 -11.24
CA CYS A 195 -25.03 10.06 -9.84
C CYS A 195 -26.50 9.97 -9.44
N GLU A 196 -27.40 10.71 -10.06
CA GLU A 196 -28.85 10.63 -9.85
C GLU A 196 -29.45 9.33 -10.43
N GLN A 197 -28.84 8.79 -11.49
CA GLN A 197 -29.23 7.51 -12.10
C GLN A 197 -28.59 6.29 -11.44
N THR A 198 -27.59 6.52 -10.62
CA THR A 198 -26.83 5.51 -9.87
C THR A 198 -26.88 5.85 -8.39
N GLN A 199 -26.16 5.15 -7.57
CA GLN A 199 -26.05 5.52 -6.16
C GLN A 199 -24.93 6.55 -5.95
N LEU A 200 -25.27 7.70 -5.34
CA LEU A 200 -24.28 8.71 -4.94
C LEU A 200 -23.42 8.19 -3.79
N SER A 201 -22.11 8.28 -3.95
CA SER A 201 -21.13 7.90 -2.93
C SER A 201 -20.35 9.13 -2.40
N ALA A 202 -19.64 8.94 -1.26
CA ALA A 202 -18.71 9.95 -0.76
C ALA A 202 -17.58 10.25 -1.76
N GLN A 203 -17.13 9.25 -2.51
CA GLN A 203 -16.15 9.42 -3.59
C GLN A 203 -16.68 10.31 -4.72
N ASP A 204 -17.94 10.20 -5.07
CA ASP A 204 -18.58 11.08 -6.07
C ASP A 204 -18.63 12.52 -5.57
N CYS A 205 -18.98 12.72 -4.30
CA CYS A 205 -18.97 14.06 -3.68
C CYS A 205 -17.58 14.68 -3.71
N LEU A 206 -16.54 13.91 -3.42
CA LEU A 206 -15.14 14.34 -3.51
C LEU A 206 -14.77 14.75 -4.94
N ALA A 207 -15.14 13.94 -5.94
CA ALA A 207 -14.86 14.23 -7.35
C ALA A 207 -15.55 15.53 -7.81
N VAL A 208 -16.83 15.71 -7.48
CA VAL A 208 -17.58 16.94 -7.79
C VAL A 208 -16.96 18.15 -7.10
N ALA A 209 -16.64 18.05 -5.82
CA ALA A 209 -15.99 19.13 -5.07
C ALA A 209 -14.63 19.52 -5.68
N ALA A 210 -13.82 18.54 -6.09
CA ALA A 210 -12.54 18.77 -6.76
C ALA A 210 -12.73 19.50 -8.11
N MET A 211 -13.70 19.11 -8.91
CA MET A 211 -14.04 19.81 -10.18
C MET A 211 -14.49 21.26 -9.93
N LEU A 212 -15.35 21.49 -8.95
CA LEU A 212 -15.83 22.83 -8.58
C LEU A 212 -14.70 23.71 -8.04
N LYS A 213 -13.81 23.16 -7.22
CA LYS A 213 -12.60 23.84 -6.72
C LYS A 213 -11.73 24.35 -7.87
N THR A 214 -11.51 23.55 -8.92
CA THR A 214 -10.72 23.99 -10.10
C THR A 214 -11.37 25.10 -10.89
N ARG A 215 -12.69 25.27 -10.78
CA ARG A 215 -13.48 26.37 -11.37
C ARG A 215 -13.66 27.56 -10.42
N CYS A 216 -12.93 27.59 -9.29
CA CYS A 216 -13.04 28.61 -8.24
C CYS A 216 -14.44 28.76 -7.60
N ARG A 217 -15.33 27.79 -7.78
CA ARG A 217 -16.67 27.73 -7.14
C ARG A 217 -16.56 27.09 -5.76
N ARG A 218 -15.87 27.80 -4.84
CA ARG A 218 -15.42 27.24 -3.56
C ARG A 218 -16.53 26.93 -2.58
N ASP A 219 -17.56 27.78 -2.52
CA ASP A 219 -18.71 27.56 -1.62
C ASP A 219 -19.53 26.34 -2.04
N GLU A 220 -19.72 26.17 -3.33
CA GLU A 220 -20.40 24.98 -3.85
C GLU A 220 -19.54 23.71 -3.66
N ALA A 221 -18.23 23.82 -3.85
CA ALA A 221 -17.32 22.73 -3.54
C ALA A 221 -17.41 22.32 -2.06
N LEU A 222 -17.50 23.29 -1.15
CA LEU A 222 -17.66 23.04 0.28
C LEU A 222 -18.99 22.35 0.60
N ALA A 223 -20.08 22.75 -0.04
CA ALA A 223 -21.38 22.09 0.12
C ALA A 223 -21.33 20.60 -0.31
N TRP A 224 -20.63 20.30 -1.41
CA TRP A 224 -20.44 18.91 -1.84
C TRP A 224 -19.54 18.11 -0.88
N VAL A 225 -18.50 18.74 -0.32
CA VAL A 225 -17.68 18.10 0.73
C VAL A 225 -18.52 17.77 1.97
N ASP A 226 -19.35 18.71 2.44
CA ASP A 226 -20.21 18.45 3.60
C ASP A 226 -21.23 17.35 3.33
N ARG A 227 -21.77 17.27 2.10
CA ARG A 227 -22.64 16.17 1.67
C ARG A 227 -21.90 14.81 1.68
N GLY A 228 -20.66 14.77 1.18
CA GLY A 228 -19.83 13.57 1.19
C GLY A 228 -19.51 13.10 2.62
N LEU A 229 -19.17 14.01 3.51
CA LEU A 229 -18.92 13.71 4.92
C LEU A 229 -20.18 13.21 5.66
N ALA A 230 -21.37 13.68 5.27
CA ALA A 230 -22.62 13.16 5.80
C ALA A 230 -22.87 11.71 5.36
N LEU A 231 -22.55 11.37 4.09
CA LEU A 231 -22.63 10.00 3.59
C LEU A 231 -21.62 9.07 4.30
N GLU A 232 -20.39 9.53 4.55
CA GLU A 232 -19.38 8.75 5.28
C GLU A 232 -19.85 8.31 6.68
N LYS A 233 -20.58 9.17 7.38
CA LYS A 233 -21.11 8.86 8.72
C LYS A 233 -22.12 7.69 8.73
N THR A 234 -22.71 7.40 7.59
CA THR A 234 -23.65 6.29 7.44
C THR A 234 -22.96 4.95 7.14
N HIS A 235 -21.66 4.96 6.86
CA HIS A 235 -20.88 3.76 6.53
C HIS A 235 -20.09 3.27 7.75
N PRO A 236 -20.25 2.00 8.17
CA PRO A 236 -19.69 1.51 9.44
C PRO A 236 -18.15 1.45 9.47
N HIS A 237 -17.48 1.51 8.34
CA HIS A 237 -16.02 1.31 8.26
C HIS A 237 -15.24 2.49 7.67
N GLY A 238 -15.91 3.62 7.39
CA GLY A 238 -15.29 4.75 6.71
C GLY A 238 -14.67 4.39 5.35
N SER A 239 -14.36 5.37 4.55
CA SER A 239 -13.68 5.16 3.28
C SER A 239 -12.43 6.04 3.16
N MET A 240 -11.57 5.75 2.18
CA MET A 240 -10.45 6.64 1.85
C MET A 240 -10.94 8.04 1.45
N ALA A 241 -12.15 8.13 0.87
CA ALA A 241 -12.77 9.41 0.51
C ALA A 241 -13.03 10.30 1.74
N GLY A 242 -13.36 9.73 2.90
CA GLY A 242 -13.58 10.48 4.13
C GLY A 242 -12.38 11.33 4.54
N HIS A 243 -11.17 10.75 4.48
CA HIS A 243 -9.93 11.48 4.78
C HIS A 243 -9.68 12.63 3.79
N ASP A 244 -9.85 12.35 2.49
CA ASP A 244 -9.64 13.34 1.44
C ASP A 244 -10.68 14.46 1.50
N LEU A 245 -11.93 14.14 1.84
CA LEU A 245 -13.00 15.12 2.06
C LEU A 245 -12.68 16.06 3.23
N VAL A 246 -12.22 15.54 4.36
CA VAL A 246 -11.80 16.36 5.51
C VAL A 246 -10.65 17.28 5.12
N THR A 247 -9.66 16.76 4.41
CA THR A 247 -8.51 17.55 3.93
C THR A 247 -8.97 18.67 2.99
N LEU A 248 -9.84 18.34 2.02
CA LEU A 248 -10.39 19.31 1.08
C LEU A 248 -11.26 20.36 1.76
N LYS A 249 -12.05 19.98 2.77
CA LYS A 249 -12.84 20.91 3.58
C LYS A 249 -11.98 22.02 4.16
N ARG A 250 -10.94 21.65 4.87
CA ARG A 250 -10.05 22.62 5.54
C ARG A 250 -9.31 23.50 4.54
N GLU A 251 -8.88 22.93 3.41
CA GLU A 251 -8.29 23.71 2.32
C GLU A 251 -9.29 24.74 1.76
N LEU A 252 -10.54 24.36 1.51
CA LEU A 252 -11.56 25.25 1.00
C LEU A 252 -11.90 26.35 2.01
N LEU A 253 -12.09 26.02 3.29
CA LEU A 253 -12.32 26.99 4.36
C LEU A 253 -11.19 28.03 4.44
N THR A 254 -9.94 27.56 4.36
CA THR A 254 -8.78 28.46 4.34
C THR A 254 -8.79 29.40 3.14
N LYS A 255 -9.11 28.88 1.94
CA LYS A 255 -9.18 29.69 0.71
C LYS A 255 -10.36 30.64 0.66
N LEU A 256 -11.40 30.39 1.45
CA LEU A 256 -12.53 31.27 1.67
C LEU A 256 -12.30 32.32 2.77
N GLY A 257 -11.11 32.33 3.39
CA GLY A 257 -10.80 33.21 4.52
C GLY A 257 -11.43 32.77 5.86
N ARG A 258 -12.09 31.63 5.89
CA ARG A 258 -12.78 31.04 7.06
C ARG A 258 -11.78 30.27 7.94
N HIS A 259 -10.69 30.93 8.35
CA HIS A 259 -9.59 30.28 9.06
C HIS A 259 -10.02 29.74 10.43
N ARG A 260 -10.97 30.42 11.10
CA ARG A 260 -11.51 29.99 12.39
C ARG A 260 -12.26 28.66 12.26
N ASP A 261 -13.07 28.53 11.22
CA ASP A 261 -13.85 27.31 10.98
C ASP A 261 -12.93 26.13 10.64
N ALA A 262 -11.84 26.37 9.89
CA ALA A 262 -10.83 25.35 9.62
C ALA A 262 -10.11 24.89 10.90
N LEU A 263 -9.81 25.82 11.81
CA LEU A 263 -9.21 25.51 13.10
C LEU A 263 -10.19 24.75 14.01
N GLU A 264 -11.45 25.15 14.06
CA GLU A 264 -12.48 24.46 14.85
C GLU A 264 -12.73 23.03 14.35
N ASP A 265 -12.76 22.82 13.02
CA ASP A 265 -12.87 21.49 12.43
C ASP A 265 -11.65 20.60 12.74
N ALA A 266 -10.43 21.14 12.64
CA ALA A 266 -9.21 20.42 13.01
C ALA A 266 -9.15 20.08 14.51
N TRP A 267 -9.63 21.00 15.35
CA TRP A 267 -9.74 20.79 16.79
C TRP A 267 -10.75 19.70 17.16
N ALA A 268 -11.90 19.68 16.49
CA ALA A 268 -12.91 18.64 16.70
C ALA A 268 -12.36 17.25 16.35
N ALA A 269 -11.69 17.14 15.21
CA ALA A 269 -11.06 15.89 14.77
C ALA A 269 -9.93 15.44 15.73
N PHE A 270 -9.12 16.36 16.24
CA PHE A 270 -8.11 16.04 17.24
C PHE A 270 -8.73 15.51 18.54
N ARG A 271 -9.80 16.11 19.00
CA ARG A 271 -10.49 15.66 20.23
C ARG A 271 -11.14 14.29 20.08
N GLU A 272 -11.62 13.95 18.89
CA GLU A 272 -12.22 12.65 18.59
C GLU A 272 -11.16 11.54 18.55
N GLY A 273 -10.01 11.82 17.96
CA GLY A 273 -8.90 10.87 17.83
C GLY A 273 -7.52 11.52 18.02
N PRO A 274 -7.08 11.76 19.26
CA PRO A 274 -5.76 12.33 19.51
C PRO A 274 -4.65 11.42 18.98
N SER A 275 -3.81 11.97 18.09
CA SER A 275 -2.65 11.28 17.50
C SER A 275 -1.61 12.32 17.06
N THR A 276 -0.42 11.87 16.73
CA THR A 276 0.62 12.75 16.14
C THR A 276 0.15 13.38 14.85
N PHE A 277 -0.60 12.61 14.02
CA PHE A 277 -1.16 13.10 12.77
C PHE A 277 -2.20 14.21 12.99
N SER A 278 -3.24 13.96 13.81
CA SER A 278 -4.29 14.94 14.08
C SER A 278 -3.76 16.16 14.83
N TYR A 279 -2.72 15.99 15.68
CA TYR A 279 -2.02 17.11 16.32
C TYR A 279 -1.28 17.97 15.29
N GLY A 280 -0.50 17.34 14.40
CA GLY A 280 0.22 18.08 13.36
C GLY A 280 -0.73 18.85 12.45
N ASP A 281 -1.86 18.22 12.10
CA ASP A 281 -2.88 18.84 11.28
C ASP A 281 -3.56 20.04 11.99
N LEU A 282 -3.94 19.88 13.27
CA LEU A 282 -4.43 20.99 14.10
C LEU A 282 -3.46 22.17 14.11
N MET A 283 -2.18 21.91 14.40
CA MET A 283 -1.16 22.96 14.54
C MET A 283 -0.85 23.72 13.24
N ARG A 284 -1.26 23.19 12.09
CA ARG A 284 -1.16 23.90 10.78
C ARG A 284 -2.14 25.08 10.70
N PHE A 285 -3.30 24.98 11.36
CA PHE A 285 -4.34 26.02 11.35
C PHE A 285 -4.23 26.99 12.52
N VAL A 286 -3.42 26.66 13.53
CA VAL A 286 -3.21 27.53 14.70
C VAL A 286 -2.36 28.76 14.34
N PRO A 287 -2.82 29.99 14.63
CA PRO A 287 -2.02 31.19 14.45
C PRO A 287 -0.70 31.11 15.23
N LYS A 288 0.38 31.65 14.65
CA LYS A 288 1.72 31.56 15.26
C LYS A 288 1.75 32.09 16.71
N ALA A 289 1.06 33.17 16.97
CA ALA A 289 1.01 33.81 18.32
C ALA A 289 0.29 32.94 19.37
N GLU A 290 -0.60 32.05 18.95
CA GLU A 290 -1.42 31.22 19.84
C GLU A 290 -0.90 29.79 20.00
N ARG A 291 0.19 29.42 19.29
CA ARG A 291 0.68 28.04 19.24
C ARG A 291 0.97 27.43 20.60
N ALA A 292 1.55 28.21 21.54
CA ALA A 292 1.86 27.69 22.85
C ALA A 292 0.58 27.38 23.66
N ALA A 293 -0.44 28.24 23.59
CA ALA A 293 -1.72 28.04 24.27
C ALA A 293 -2.47 26.81 23.67
N TRP A 294 -2.50 26.71 22.34
CA TRP A 294 -3.15 25.60 21.68
C TRP A 294 -2.40 24.26 21.88
N HIS A 295 -1.07 24.31 21.96
CA HIS A 295 -0.25 23.15 22.32
C HIS A 295 -0.66 22.64 23.71
N ALA A 296 -0.65 23.48 24.73
CA ALA A 296 -1.06 23.09 26.08
C ALA A 296 -2.49 22.52 26.09
N LYS A 297 -3.43 23.23 25.44
CA LYS A 297 -4.84 22.83 25.33
C LYS A 297 -4.97 21.45 24.66
N ALA A 298 -4.19 21.16 23.60
CA ALA A 298 -4.21 19.89 22.90
C ALA A 298 -3.67 18.75 23.77
N LEU A 299 -2.57 18.98 24.49
CA LEU A 299 -2.01 17.98 25.40
C LEU A 299 -2.98 17.63 26.53
N ASP A 300 -3.65 18.61 27.09
CA ASP A 300 -4.64 18.39 28.16
C ASP A 300 -5.87 17.62 27.62
N ALA A 301 -6.32 17.93 26.42
CA ALA A 301 -7.42 17.21 25.77
C ALA A 301 -7.06 15.76 25.45
N ALA A 302 -5.79 15.50 25.13
CA ALA A 302 -5.30 14.16 24.80
C ALA A 302 -5.17 13.22 26.01
N GLU A 303 -5.14 13.70 27.24
CA GLU A 303 -4.85 12.88 28.44
C GLU A 303 -5.78 11.66 28.61
N ARG A 304 -6.95 11.66 27.96
CA ARG A 304 -7.92 10.56 27.98
C ARG A 304 -7.71 9.56 26.84
N ALA A 305 -6.76 9.80 25.95
CA ALA A 305 -6.46 8.89 24.85
C ALA A 305 -5.80 7.58 25.34
N ASP A 306 -5.75 6.58 24.47
CA ASP A 306 -5.05 5.34 24.78
C ASP A 306 -3.55 5.58 25.03
N LEU A 307 -2.95 4.73 25.86
CA LEU A 307 -1.55 4.87 26.25
C LEU A 307 -0.59 4.89 25.05
N GLY A 308 -0.90 4.14 23.99
CA GLY A 308 -0.06 4.09 22.80
C GLY A 308 -0.04 5.41 22.04
N ALA A 309 -1.23 6.02 21.85
CA ALA A 309 -1.35 7.34 21.23
C ALA A 309 -0.65 8.44 22.04
N LEU A 310 -0.77 8.37 23.37
CA LEU A 310 -0.08 9.29 24.28
C LEU A 310 1.44 9.20 24.19
N ILE A 311 1.98 7.99 24.15
CA ILE A 311 3.43 7.75 24.00
C ILE A 311 3.93 8.41 22.72
N GLU A 312 3.28 8.13 21.58
CA GLU A 312 3.66 8.71 20.30
C GLU A 312 3.57 10.23 20.30
N LEU A 313 2.46 10.77 20.78
CA LEU A 313 2.23 12.22 20.84
C LEU A 313 3.27 12.94 21.71
N TRP A 314 3.52 12.43 22.93
CA TRP A 314 4.47 13.07 23.84
C TRP A 314 5.93 12.89 23.45
N LEU A 315 6.28 11.82 22.73
CA LEU A 315 7.60 11.69 22.11
C LEU A 315 7.80 12.73 21.01
N GLU A 316 6.83 12.89 20.13
CA GLU A 316 6.86 13.86 19.02
C GLU A 316 6.91 15.31 19.55
N THR A 317 6.08 15.62 20.52
CA THR A 317 6.01 16.95 21.13
C THR A 317 7.09 17.21 22.18
N ARG A 318 7.92 16.21 22.50
CA ARG A 318 9.00 16.25 23.50
C ARG A 318 8.54 16.48 24.95
N GLU A 319 7.30 16.09 25.25
CA GLU A 319 6.69 16.20 26.57
C GLU A 319 7.12 15.06 27.52
N VAL A 320 8.42 15.04 27.82
CA VAL A 320 9.06 13.94 28.56
C VAL A 320 8.45 13.76 29.94
N GLU A 321 8.16 14.83 30.67
CA GLU A 321 7.61 14.74 32.02
C GLU A 321 6.18 14.15 32.04
N ARG A 322 5.34 14.50 31.06
CA ARG A 322 4.01 13.89 30.90
C ARG A 322 4.13 12.39 30.59
N LEU A 323 5.03 12.03 29.69
CA LEU A 323 5.33 10.64 29.34
C LEU A 323 5.78 9.84 30.56
N VAL A 324 6.74 10.35 31.32
CA VAL A 324 7.27 9.72 32.55
C VAL A 324 6.16 9.49 33.58
N ARG A 325 5.37 10.53 33.86
CA ARG A 325 4.25 10.46 34.82
C ARG A 325 3.27 9.35 34.43
N ARG A 326 2.88 9.31 33.16
CA ARG A 326 1.89 8.33 32.68
C ARG A 326 2.44 6.90 32.68
N LEU A 327 3.70 6.71 32.26
CA LEU A 327 4.34 5.39 32.28
C LEU A 327 4.61 4.87 33.70
N ARG A 328 4.86 5.75 34.67
CA ARG A 328 4.97 5.35 36.11
C ARG A 328 3.65 4.77 36.62
N THR A 329 2.52 5.39 36.27
CA THR A 329 1.20 4.95 36.72
C THR A 329 0.60 3.81 35.89
N ALA A 330 1.08 3.59 34.67
CA ALA A 330 0.63 2.49 33.83
C ALA A 330 0.93 1.15 34.48
N THR A 331 0.04 0.20 34.36
CA THR A 331 0.27 -1.18 34.79
C THR A 331 1.17 -1.92 33.79
N ASP A 332 1.82 -2.97 34.27
CA ASP A 332 2.67 -3.79 33.39
C ASP A 332 1.91 -4.39 32.19
N PRO A 333 0.72 -4.97 32.37
CA PRO A 333 -0.09 -5.44 31.23
C PRO A 333 -0.43 -4.37 30.21
N GLU A 334 -0.77 -3.14 30.64
CA GLU A 334 -1.05 -2.03 29.71
C GLU A 334 0.15 -1.74 28.79
N ILE A 335 1.38 -1.79 29.32
CA ILE A 335 2.59 -1.54 28.52
C ILE A 335 2.93 -2.77 27.65
N GLU A 336 2.74 -3.98 28.16
CA GLU A 336 3.02 -5.22 27.44
C GLU A 336 2.12 -5.45 26.23
N GLU A 337 0.88 -4.95 26.25
CA GLU A 337 -0.08 -5.03 25.12
C GLU A 337 0.28 -4.09 23.98
N LEU A 338 1.06 -3.03 24.26
CA LEU A 338 1.41 -2.05 23.25
C LEU A 338 2.40 -2.61 22.21
N SER A 339 2.32 -2.07 20.99
CA SER A 339 3.29 -2.37 19.94
C SER A 339 4.70 -1.92 20.31
N HIS A 340 5.70 -2.74 20.00
CA HIS A 340 7.11 -2.37 20.18
C HIS A 340 7.52 -1.12 19.38
N TYR A 341 6.85 -0.84 18.27
CA TYR A 341 7.07 0.38 17.48
C TYR A 341 6.79 1.66 18.29
N ARG A 342 5.89 1.59 19.28
CA ARG A 342 5.56 2.70 20.20
C ARG A 342 6.44 2.71 21.45
N THR A 343 6.64 1.55 22.04
CA THR A 343 7.28 1.44 23.37
C THR A 343 8.81 1.47 23.32
N GLU A 344 9.43 0.91 22.30
CA GLU A 344 10.90 0.89 22.19
C GLU A 344 11.51 2.30 22.02
N PRO A 345 10.99 3.20 21.17
CA PRO A 345 11.46 4.58 21.11
C PRO A 345 11.32 5.32 22.46
N ALA A 346 10.22 5.07 23.20
CA ALA A 346 10.02 5.64 24.52
C ALA A 346 11.10 5.17 25.52
N ALA A 347 11.35 3.85 25.58
CA ALA A 347 12.39 3.29 26.43
C ALA A 347 13.78 3.89 26.12
N ARG A 348 14.15 3.95 24.84
CA ARG A 348 15.42 4.56 24.41
C ARG A 348 15.52 6.04 24.80
N ARG A 349 14.47 6.79 24.63
CA ARG A 349 14.43 8.23 24.97
C ARG A 349 14.60 8.47 26.46
N LEU A 350 13.99 7.61 27.29
CA LEU A 350 13.99 7.74 28.75
C LEU A 350 15.22 7.12 29.40
N ALA A 351 15.93 6.21 28.77
CA ALA A 351 17.01 5.43 29.36
C ALA A 351 18.10 6.26 30.05
N LYS A 352 18.38 7.48 29.59
CA LYS A 352 19.40 8.36 30.20
C LYS A 352 18.85 9.21 31.34
N SER A 353 17.67 9.77 31.19
CA SER A 353 17.11 10.77 32.14
C SER A 353 16.18 10.15 33.17
N HIS A 354 15.47 9.07 32.84
CA HIS A 354 14.51 8.39 33.71
C HIS A 354 14.69 6.87 33.59
N PRO A 355 15.83 6.34 34.05
CA PRO A 355 16.15 4.92 33.87
C PRO A 355 15.18 4.00 34.62
N ASP A 356 14.56 4.43 35.73
CA ASP A 356 13.51 3.72 36.44
C ASP A 356 12.31 3.40 35.52
N VAL A 357 11.82 4.39 34.77
CA VAL A 357 10.70 4.22 33.81
C VAL A 357 11.13 3.44 32.59
N ALA A 358 12.33 3.71 32.07
CA ALA A 358 12.86 2.98 30.94
C ALA A 358 13.01 1.46 31.24
N ALA A 359 13.44 1.12 32.44
CA ALA A 359 13.53 -0.28 32.89
C ALA A 359 12.17 -0.99 32.82
N LYS A 360 11.11 -0.32 33.29
CA LYS A 360 9.74 -0.85 33.22
C LYS A 360 9.30 -1.11 31.79
N VAL A 361 9.58 -0.18 30.87
CA VAL A 361 9.23 -0.36 29.45
C VAL A 361 10.06 -1.44 28.77
N TYR A 362 11.37 -1.51 29.01
CA TYR A 362 12.21 -2.58 28.48
C TYR A 362 11.82 -3.96 29.03
N ARG A 363 11.44 -4.05 30.32
CA ARG A 363 10.86 -5.26 30.90
C ARG A 363 9.63 -5.71 30.10
N ALA A 364 8.70 -4.80 29.88
CA ALA A 364 7.47 -5.08 29.14
C ALA A 364 7.74 -5.58 27.70
N LEU A 365 8.72 -4.97 27.00
CA LEU A 365 9.17 -5.41 25.68
C LEU A 365 9.70 -6.85 25.68
N GLY A 366 10.55 -7.19 26.65
CA GLY A 366 11.09 -8.55 26.80
C GLY A 366 10.02 -9.58 27.11
N VAL A 367 9.16 -9.29 28.09
CA VAL A 367 8.06 -10.18 28.51
C VAL A 367 7.05 -10.41 27.38
N ARG A 368 6.72 -9.37 26.62
CA ARG A 368 5.82 -9.47 25.45
C ARG A 368 6.32 -10.49 24.43
N ILE A 369 7.62 -10.47 24.11
CA ILE A 369 8.22 -11.43 23.18
C ILE A 369 8.13 -12.87 23.73
N LEU A 370 8.37 -13.04 25.01
CA LEU A 370 8.24 -14.35 25.65
C LEU A 370 6.81 -14.87 25.63
N LYS A 371 5.81 -14.00 25.89
CA LYS A 371 4.38 -14.35 25.81
C LYS A 371 3.95 -14.73 24.40
N ALA A 372 4.52 -14.09 23.37
CA ALA A 372 4.21 -14.38 21.96
C ALA A 372 4.70 -15.76 21.48
N LYS A 373 5.53 -16.48 22.26
CA LYS A 373 6.03 -17.84 21.96
C LYS A 373 6.78 -18.00 20.64
N LYS A 374 7.35 -16.92 20.08
CA LYS A 374 8.08 -16.92 18.79
C LYS A 374 9.59 -16.94 19.06
N SER A 375 10.20 -18.11 19.01
CA SER A 375 11.63 -18.33 19.35
C SER A 375 12.61 -17.52 18.50
N LYS A 376 12.26 -17.18 17.26
CA LYS A 376 13.09 -16.35 16.37
C LYS A 376 13.38 -14.94 16.93
N TYR A 377 12.62 -14.49 17.93
CA TYR A 377 12.81 -13.17 18.56
C TYR A 377 13.46 -13.24 19.96
N TYR A 378 13.95 -14.39 20.40
CA TYR A 378 14.55 -14.52 21.73
C TYR A 378 15.78 -13.65 21.95
N GLU A 379 16.58 -13.41 20.91
CA GLU A 379 17.73 -12.49 20.98
C GLU A 379 17.27 -11.05 21.24
N ALA A 380 16.20 -10.60 20.58
CA ALA A 380 15.60 -9.29 20.85
C ALA A 380 15.06 -9.19 22.29
N ALA A 381 14.45 -10.28 22.81
CA ALA A 381 14.01 -10.31 24.21
C ALA A 381 15.19 -10.19 25.19
N LEU A 382 16.30 -10.90 24.95
CA LEU A 382 17.52 -10.80 25.74
C LEU A 382 18.09 -9.38 25.72
N SER A 383 18.17 -8.74 24.57
CA SER A 383 18.62 -7.35 24.44
C SER A 383 17.74 -6.39 25.23
N HIS A 384 16.41 -6.57 25.21
CA HIS A 384 15.52 -5.76 26.04
C HIS A 384 15.74 -5.99 27.53
N PHE A 385 15.93 -7.23 28.00
CA PHE A 385 16.23 -7.50 29.40
C PHE A 385 17.59 -6.98 29.81
N GLU A 386 18.60 -6.99 28.94
CA GLU A 386 19.89 -6.37 29.18
C GLU A 386 19.77 -4.86 29.39
N ASN A 387 19.01 -4.19 28.50
CA ASN A 387 18.74 -2.77 28.66
C ASN A 387 17.93 -2.49 29.94
N ALA A 388 16.95 -3.34 30.27
CA ALA A 388 16.20 -3.23 31.52
C ALA A 388 17.15 -3.35 32.74
N LYS A 389 18.05 -4.36 32.76
CA LYS A 389 19.06 -4.56 33.82
C LYS A 389 19.92 -3.31 34.04
N ARG A 390 20.51 -2.78 32.95
CA ARG A 390 21.33 -1.55 33.00
C ARG A 390 20.52 -0.35 33.55
N CYS A 391 19.26 -0.25 33.21
CA CYS A 391 18.38 0.82 33.71
C CYS A 391 18.03 0.60 35.19
N TYR A 392 17.74 -0.60 35.64
CA TYR A 392 17.50 -0.94 37.03
C TYR A 392 18.75 -0.65 37.90
N GLU A 393 19.92 -1.07 37.44
CA GLU A 393 21.19 -0.80 38.11
C GLU A 393 21.48 0.70 38.26
N ARG A 394 21.20 1.50 37.22
CA ARG A 394 21.36 2.96 37.27
C ARG A 394 20.39 3.68 38.20
N SER A 395 19.30 3.04 38.57
CA SER A 395 18.25 3.58 39.44
C SER A 395 18.30 2.97 40.84
N ASP A 396 19.30 2.17 41.16
CA ASP A 396 19.42 1.41 42.41
C ASP A 396 18.21 0.48 42.70
N LEU A 397 17.50 0.04 41.65
CA LEU A 397 16.30 -0.80 41.71
C LEU A 397 16.68 -2.30 41.61
N HIS A 398 17.61 -2.74 42.45
CA HIS A 398 18.13 -4.10 42.43
C HIS A 398 17.09 -5.15 42.83
N ARG A 399 16.13 -4.77 43.70
CA ARG A 399 15.06 -5.67 44.15
C ARG A 399 14.07 -5.94 43.02
N GLU A 400 13.75 -4.94 42.23
CA GLU A 400 12.85 -5.01 41.07
C GLU A 400 13.48 -5.89 39.97
N TRP A 401 14.78 -5.75 39.73
CA TRP A 401 15.51 -6.66 38.86
C TRP A 401 15.46 -8.12 39.34
N ALA A 402 15.74 -8.37 40.62
CA ALA A 402 15.68 -9.70 41.21
C ALA A 402 14.27 -10.30 41.11
N ALA A 403 13.21 -9.49 41.32
CA ALA A 403 11.81 -9.90 41.18
C ALA A 403 11.48 -10.28 39.73
N LEU A 404 11.95 -9.50 38.75
CA LEU A 404 11.78 -9.80 37.32
C LEU A 404 12.48 -11.12 36.95
N VAL A 405 13.70 -11.33 37.42
CA VAL A 405 14.45 -12.60 37.19
C VAL A 405 13.66 -13.79 37.74
N ALA A 406 13.16 -13.69 38.98
CA ALA A 406 12.35 -14.74 39.61
C ALA A 406 11.03 -14.99 38.82
N GLU A 407 10.37 -13.93 38.34
CA GLU A 407 9.15 -14.04 37.51
C GLU A 407 9.44 -14.78 36.19
N VAL A 408 10.50 -14.37 35.45
CA VAL A 408 10.87 -14.99 34.18
C VAL A 408 11.22 -16.47 34.37
N ARG A 409 11.99 -16.80 35.41
CA ARG A 409 12.32 -18.20 35.78
C ARG A 409 11.03 -19.02 36.00
N ARG A 410 10.13 -18.54 36.82
CA ARG A 410 8.88 -19.23 37.15
C ARG A 410 7.98 -19.40 35.88
N ALA A 411 7.78 -18.35 35.09
CA ALA A 411 6.83 -18.35 34.00
C ALA A 411 7.36 -18.99 32.71
N HIS A 412 8.69 -19.00 32.53
CA HIS A 412 9.28 -19.34 31.23
C HIS A 412 10.38 -20.42 31.29
N HIS A 413 10.52 -21.15 32.41
CA HIS A 413 11.54 -22.22 32.61
C HIS A 413 11.59 -23.25 31.48
N ARG A 414 10.49 -23.53 30.81
CA ARG A 414 10.44 -24.48 29.69
C ARG A 414 11.01 -23.95 28.37
N LYS A 415 11.36 -22.68 28.30
CA LYS A 415 11.98 -22.07 27.10
C LYS A 415 13.49 -22.24 27.08
N VAL A 416 13.95 -23.48 26.96
CA VAL A 416 15.37 -23.87 27.11
C VAL A 416 16.30 -23.00 26.23
N GLY A 417 15.95 -22.74 24.98
CA GLY A 417 16.75 -21.92 24.06
C GLY A 417 16.89 -20.44 24.45
N PHE A 418 16.00 -19.94 25.33
CA PHE A 418 16.05 -18.60 25.88
C PHE A 418 16.73 -18.59 27.26
N MET A 419 16.31 -19.51 28.14
CA MET A 419 16.72 -19.50 29.57
C MET A 419 18.21 -19.59 29.78
N ALA A 420 18.94 -20.37 28.99
CA ALA A 420 20.40 -20.50 29.14
C ALA A 420 21.14 -19.14 29.03
N ASN A 421 20.74 -18.31 28.04
CA ASN A 421 21.30 -16.98 27.84
C ASN A 421 20.77 -15.97 28.86
N PHE A 422 19.50 -16.11 29.27
CA PHE A 422 18.90 -15.25 30.28
C PHE A 422 19.55 -15.45 31.67
N GLU A 423 19.88 -16.68 32.06
CA GLU A 423 20.59 -16.97 33.31
C GLU A 423 22.00 -16.37 33.31
N ARG A 424 22.70 -16.42 32.18
CA ARG A 424 24.01 -15.74 32.04
C ARG A 424 23.88 -14.23 32.23
N LEU A 425 22.89 -13.63 31.58
CA LEU A 425 22.57 -12.20 31.73
C LEU A 425 22.24 -11.86 33.20
N ALA A 426 21.42 -12.68 33.87
CA ALA A 426 21.05 -12.47 35.26
C ALA A 426 22.28 -12.55 36.20
N ALA A 427 23.21 -13.50 35.93
CA ALA A 427 24.45 -13.66 36.67
C ALA A 427 25.53 -12.59 36.34
N GLY A 428 25.27 -11.66 35.42
CA GLY A 428 26.23 -10.61 35.05
C GLY A 428 27.30 -11.04 34.03
N HIS A 429 27.13 -12.19 33.40
CA HIS A 429 28.03 -12.64 32.34
C HIS A 429 27.60 -12.06 30.97
N GLY A 430 28.58 -11.73 30.15
CA GLY A 430 28.33 -11.24 28.78
C GLY A 430 27.64 -12.27 27.89
N PRO A 431 27.22 -11.85 26.65
CA PRO A 431 26.61 -12.76 25.69
C PRO A 431 27.50 -14.00 25.47
N SER A 432 26.87 -15.12 25.16
CA SER A 432 27.62 -16.33 24.80
C SER A 432 28.21 -16.20 23.41
N ASP A 433 29.50 -16.49 23.24
CA ASP A 433 30.13 -16.61 21.90
C ASP A 433 29.62 -17.83 21.11
N ALA A 434 28.79 -18.67 21.74
CA ALA A 434 28.19 -19.81 21.07
C ALA A 434 27.19 -19.35 19.99
N PRO A 435 27.26 -19.92 18.78
CA PRO A 435 26.34 -19.55 17.70
C PRO A 435 24.86 -19.70 18.11
N SER A 436 24.02 -18.79 17.66
CA SER A 436 22.59 -18.81 17.98
C SER A 436 21.91 -20.11 17.53
N PHE A 437 20.74 -20.42 18.08
CA PHE A 437 19.99 -21.61 17.62
C PHE A 437 19.73 -21.58 16.11
N LEU A 438 19.47 -20.39 15.54
CA LEU A 438 19.26 -20.22 14.10
C LEU A 438 20.56 -20.45 13.32
N ASP A 439 21.70 -19.98 13.82
CA ASP A 439 22.99 -20.21 13.16
C ASP A 439 23.39 -21.70 13.25
N ARG A 440 23.15 -22.35 14.37
CA ARG A 440 23.33 -23.80 14.52
C ARG A 440 22.40 -24.60 13.62
N ALA A 441 21.16 -24.12 13.40
CA ALA A 441 20.23 -24.72 12.46
C ALA A 441 20.69 -24.50 11.01
N ARG A 442 21.06 -23.28 10.63
CA ARG A 442 21.62 -22.97 9.32
C ARG A 442 22.86 -23.78 9.00
N ASN A 443 23.81 -23.87 9.94
CA ASN A 443 25.04 -24.65 9.77
C ASN A 443 24.74 -26.14 9.59
N ARG A 444 23.77 -26.69 10.32
CA ARG A 444 23.29 -28.06 10.11
C ARG A 444 22.63 -28.29 8.75
N TRP A 445 21.89 -27.31 8.27
CA TRP A 445 21.29 -27.39 6.93
C TRP A 445 22.34 -27.23 5.84
N ALA A 446 23.27 -26.30 5.96
CA ALA A 446 24.39 -26.13 5.05
C ALA A 446 25.27 -27.40 4.97
N ALA A 447 25.62 -28.01 6.11
CA ALA A 447 26.36 -29.24 6.15
C ALA A 447 25.63 -30.47 5.57
N ARG A 448 24.29 -30.42 5.48
CA ARG A 448 23.48 -31.47 4.79
C ARG A 448 23.32 -31.19 3.31
N ALA A 449 23.54 -29.96 2.84
CA ALA A 449 23.41 -29.56 1.46
C ALA A 449 24.71 -29.76 0.64
N GLU A 450 25.84 -30.01 1.28
CA GLU A 450 27.05 -30.42 0.58
C GLU A 450 26.89 -31.85 0.06
N PRO A 451 26.89 -32.08 -1.28
CA PRO A 451 26.87 -33.42 -1.82
C PRO A 451 28.15 -34.12 -1.40
N THR A 452 28.02 -35.20 -0.62
CA THR A 452 29.11 -36.13 -0.39
C THR A 452 29.62 -36.58 -1.75
N GLY A 453 30.72 -36.01 -2.18
CA GLY A 453 31.44 -36.42 -3.36
C GLY A 453 31.98 -37.85 -3.14
N SER A 454 31.16 -38.86 -3.44
CA SER A 454 31.60 -40.25 -3.54
C SER A 454 32.16 -40.48 -4.92
N GLY A 455 33.47 -40.71 -4.96
CA GLY A 455 34.21 -41.04 -6.17
C GLY A 455 33.64 -42.23 -6.91
N TYR A 456 33.32 -41.98 -8.17
CA TYR A 456 33.26 -43.05 -9.17
C TYR A 456 34.66 -43.24 -9.73
N ALA A 457 35.44 -44.17 -9.12
CA ALA A 457 36.65 -44.73 -9.72
C ALA A 457 36.25 -45.54 -10.95
N GLY A 458 36.78 -45.16 -12.10
CA GLY A 458 36.56 -45.82 -13.36
C GLY A 458 36.96 -47.30 -13.32
N ARG A 459 36.06 -48.17 -13.75
CA ARG A 459 36.35 -49.56 -14.12
C ARG A 459 36.65 -49.56 -15.61
N GLU A 460 37.95 -49.63 -15.93
CA GLU A 460 38.40 -50.03 -17.28
C GLU A 460 37.87 -51.43 -17.65
N LYS A 461 37.09 -51.52 -18.68
CA LYS A 461 36.73 -52.82 -19.32
C LYS A 461 37.88 -53.25 -20.22
N ARG A 462 38.62 -54.28 -19.78
CA ARG A 462 39.48 -55.11 -20.70
C ARG A 462 38.60 -55.84 -21.71
N ALA A 463 38.94 -55.70 -22.97
CA ALA A 463 38.40 -56.49 -24.03
C ALA A 463 38.96 -57.96 -24.05
N PRO A 464 38.15 -58.94 -24.38
CA PRO A 464 38.64 -60.31 -24.62
C PRO A 464 39.20 -60.47 -26.03
N ARG A 465 40.20 -61.33 -26.15
CA ARG A 465 40.73 -61.86 -27.42
C ARG A 465 39.69 -62.75 -28.11
#